data_4e6c9ef3d1886078888140ffc7b622f4
#
_entry.id   4e6c9ef3d1886078888140ffc7b622f4
#
_cell.length_a   1.000
_cell.length_b   1.000
_cell.length_c   1.000
_cell.angle_alpha   90.00
_cell.angle_beta   90.00
_cell.angle_gamma   90.00
#
_symmetry.space_group_name_H-M   'P 1'
#
loop_
_entity.id
_entity.type
_entity.pdbx_description
1 polymer ?
#
loop_
_entity_poly.entity_id
_entity_poly.type
_entity_poly.pdbx_seq_one_letter_code
_entity_poly.pdbx_strand_id
1 'polypeptide(L)'
;MDKRVEKIIQMMRDDVRGELSLSEFAQSVNLSVWRLCHIFKSDVGMPPIRYLRLLRMERAKELLESSFLSVKEIAIQVGVNDESHFVRDFKSTYGFSPALYRSHYKSNGNGGENGHNGNGRAKPAAKVQQQLALVAKQSVLPSLHLFIYVFASLI
;
A
#
# COMPACT_ATOMS: atom_id res chain seq x y z
N MET A 1 13.22 15.11 4.30
CA MET A 1 12.48 14.17 5.16
C MET A 1 13.35 13.85 6.37
N ASP A 2 12.77 13.81 7.56
CA ASP A 2 13.46 13.48 8.81
C ASP A 2 13.90 12.01 8.78
N LYS A 3 15.16 11.71 9.10
CA LYS A 3 15.71 10.33 9.10
C LYS A 3 14.95 9.36 10.00
N ARG A 4 14.31 9.87 11.06
CA ARG A 4 13.46 9.07 11.94
C ARG A 4 12.18 8.66 11.24
N VAL A 5 11.59 9.55 10.43
CA VAL A 5 10.41 9.24 9.60
C VAL A 5 10.77 8.21 8.53
N GLU A 6 11.93 8.36 7.88
CA GLU A 6 12.44 7.36 6.91
C GLU A 6 12.57 5.98 7.54
N LYS A 7 13.17 5.91 8.74
CA LYS A 7 13.31 4.63 9.47
C LYS A 7 11.95 4.00 9.77
N ILE A 8 10.96 4.78 10.22
CA ILE A 8 9.61 4.27 10.50
C ILE A 8 8.93 3.77 9.22
N ILE A 9 9.05 4.50 8.12
CA ILE A 9 8.52 4.06 6.81
C ILE A 9 9.16 2.73 6.40
N GLN A 10 10.47 2.58 6.57
CA GLN A 10 11.15 1.33 6.23
C GLN A 10 10.66 0.18 7.11
N MET A 11 10.55 0.37 8.43
CA MET A 11 10.00 -0.64 9.34
C MET A 11 8.58 -1.07 8.95
N MET A 12 7.71 -0.12 8.55
CA MET A 12 6.36 -0.41 8.09
C MET A 12 6.32 -1.20 6.77
N ARG A 13 7.30 -1.00 5.89
CA ARG A 13 7.42 -1.73 4.62
C ARG A 13 7.97 -3.13 4.81
N ASP A 14 8.96 -3.29 5.68
CA ASP A 14 9.61 -4.57 5.95
C ASP A 14 8.63 -5.53 6.63
N ASP A 15 7.74 -5.03 7.46
CA ASP A 15 6.70 -5.81 8.10
C ASP A 15 5.32 -5.12 8.02
N VAL A 16 4.72 -5.20 6.84
CA VAL A 16 3.38 -4.67 6.58
C VAL A 16 2.32 -5.35 7.45
N ARG A 17 2.50 -6.64 7.73
CA ARG A 17 1.64 -7.41 8.62
C ARG A 17 1.75 -6.93 10.06
N GLY A 18 2.89 -6.38 10.42
CA GLY A 18 3.43 -6.04 11.71
C GLY A 18 2.44 -5.77 12.81
N GLU A 19 2.70 -6.38 13.91
CA GLU A 19 1.97 -6.17 15.17
C GLU A 19 2.47 -4.93 15.93
N LEU A 20 3.48 -4.21 15.37
CA LEU A 20 4.06 -3.04 16.00
C LEU A 20 3.01 -1.95 16.19
N SER A 21 2.80 -1.60 17.43
CA SER A 21 1.96 -0.48 17.83
C SER A 21 2.64 0.86 17.47
N LEU A 22 1.85 1.91 17.42
CA LEU A 22 2.37 3.27 17.24
C LEU A 22 3.37 3.65 18.36
N SER A 23 3.21 3.07 19.55
CA SER A 23 4.11 3.25 20.69
C SER A 23 5.49 2.65 20.42
N GLU A 24 5.53 1.44 19.86
CA GLU A 24 6.79 0.75 19.53
C GLU A 24 7.53 1.45 18.40
N PHE A 25 6.81 1.94 17.38
CA PHE A 25 7.41 2.81 16.37
C PHE A 25 8.05 4.07 16.99
N ALA A 26 7.34 4.75 17.88
CA ALA A 26 7.86 5.94 18.55
C ALA A 26 9.11 5.63 19.39
N GLN A 27 9.08 4.55 20.15
CA GLN A 27 10.22 4.08 20.97
C GLN A 27 11.45 3.76 20.11
N SER A 28 11.27 3.12 18.94
CA SER A 28 12.37 2.75 18.05
C SER A 28 13.20 3.93 17.53
N VAL A 29 12.65 5.13 17.63
CA VAL A 29 13.29 6.39 17.23
C VAL A 29 13.44 7.40 18.38
N ASN A 30 13.27 6.94 19.63
CA ASN A 30 13.36 7.76 20.84
C ASN A 30 12.44 9.00 20.84
N LEU A 31 11.19 8.80 20.40
CA LEU A 31 10.18 9.85 20.38
C LEU A 31 8.96 9.46 21.23
N SER A 32 8.22 10.45 21.70
CA SER A 32 6.85 10.24 22.14
C SER A 32 5.92 9.98 20.92
N VAL A 33 4.83 9.27 21.15
CA VAL A 33 3.81 9.01 20.13
C VAL A 33 3.29 10.30 19.50
N TRP A 34 3.03 11.32 20.32
CA TRP A 34 2.60 12.63 19.85
C TRP A 34 3.63 13.28 18.91
N ARG A 35 4.90 13.26 19.31
CA ARG A 35 5.98 13.85 18.49
C ARG A 35 6.15 13.09 17.17
N LEU A 36 6.12 11.75 17.20
CA LEU A 36 6.16 10.94 16.00
C LEU A 36 5.01 11.29 15.05
N CYS A 37 3.77 11.32 15.53
CA CYS A 37 2.61 11.66 14.69
C CYS A 37 2.75 13.04 14.05
N HIS A 38 3.29 14.02 14.79
CA HIS A 38 3.46 15.38 14.31
C HIS A 38 4.50 15.48 13.18
N ILE A 39 5.71 14.96 13.40
CA ILE A 39 6.77 15.00 12.37
C ILE A 39 6.42 14.14 11.16
N PHE A 40 5.83 12.96 11.38
CA PHE A 40 5.41 12.09 10.29
C PHE A 40 4.34 12.74 9.42
N LYS A 41 3.32 13.36 10.03
CA LYS A 41 2.30 14.10 9.29
C LYS A 41 2.87 15.32 8.55
N SER A 42 3.84 16.01 9.14
CA SER A 42 4.51 17.14 8.49
C SER A 42 5.27 16.69 7.24
N ASP A 43 5.98 15.58 7.31
CA ASP A 43 6.85 15.11 6.23
C ASP A 43 6.11 14.32 5.14
N VAL A 44 5.13 13.49 5.56
CA VAL A 44 4.41 12.55 4.67
C VAL A 44 3.03 13.08 4.26
N GLY A 45 2.53 14.10 4.93
CA GLY A 45 1.20 14.67 4.67
C GLY A 45 0.04 13.93 5.33
N MET A 46 0.31 12.80 6.02
CA MET A 46 -0.72 12.00 6.69
C MET A 46 -0.19 11.32 7.96
N PRO A 47 -1.09 10.93 8.91
CA PRO A 47 -0.68 10.22 10.12
C PRO A 47 -0.08 8.83 9.82
N PRO A 48 0.84 8.30 10.68
CA PRO A 48 1.50 7.00 10.51
C PRO A 48 0.53 5.84 10.30
N ILE A 49 -0.54 5.76 11.10
CA ILE A 49 -1.55 4.68 11.00
C ILE A 49 -2.27 4.69 9.64
N ARG A 50 -2.55 5.87 9.10
CA ARG A 50 -3.16 5.98 7.77
C ARG A 50 -2.19 5.53 6.68
N TYR A 51 -0.92 5.85 6.81
CA TYR A 51 0.13 5.42 5.90
C TYR A 51 0.28 3.88 5.91
N LEU A 52 0.36 3.27 7.10
CA LEU A 52 0.41 1.81 7.24
C LEU A 52 -0.82 1.13 6.61
N ARG A 53 -2.03 1.70 6.81
CA ARG A 53 -3.24 1.18 6.16
C ARG A 53 -3.12 1.19 4.63
N LEU A 54 -2.57 2.24 4.03
CA LEU A 54 -2.36 2.30 2.58
C LEU A 54 -1.36 1.25 2.12
N LEU A 55 -0.24 1.04 2.82
CA LEU A 55 0.73 -0.01 2.52
C LEU A 55 0.08 -1.42 2.58
N ARG A 56 -0.78 -1.66 3.57
CA ARG A 56 -1.55 -2.91 3.67
C ARG A 56 -2.48 -3.12 2.47
N MET A 57 -3.15 -2.09 2.01
CA MET A 57 -4.03 -2.15 0.84
C MET A 57 -3.24 -2.34 -0.46
N GLU A 58 -2.06 -1.72 -0.59
CA GLU A 58 -1.15 -1.93 -1.72
C GLU A 58 -0.66 -3.39 -1.78
N ARG A 59 -0.22 -3.93 -0.65
CA ARG A 59 0.19 -5.34 -0.56
C ARG A 59 -0.97 -6.30 -0.84
N ALA A 60 -2.17 -5.99 -0.36
CA ALA A 60 -3.37 -6.78 -0.65
C ALA A 60 -3.70 -6.81 -2.15
N LYS A 61 -3.56 -5.67 -2.82
CA LYS A 61 -3.72 -5.57 -4.28
C LYS A 61 -2.75 -6.51 -5.01
N GLU A 62 -1.47 -6.46 -4.68
CA GLU A 62 -0.45 -7.35 -5.26
C GLU A 62 -0.81 -8.83 -5.06
N LEU A 63 -1.26 -9.21 -3.86
CA LEU A 63 -1.67 -10.60 -3.56
C LEU A 63 -2.93 -11.00 -4.33
N LEU A 64 -3.88 -10.09 -4.55
CA LEU A 64 -5.06 -10.36 -5.38
C LEU A 64 -4.70 -10.61 -6.84
N GLU A 65 -3.67 -9.94 -7.35
CA GLU A 65 -3.19 -10.06 -8.73
C GLU A 65 -2.32 -11.31 -8.95
N SER A 66 -1.44 -11.64 -7.98
CA SER A 66 -0.39 -12.64 -8.13
C SER A 66 -0.67 -13.98 -7.45
N SER A 67 -1.71 -14.10 -6.63
CA SER A 67 -1.98 -15.31 -5.86
C SER A 67 -3.41 -15.84 -6.00
N PHE A 68 -3.61 -17.10 -5.56
CA PHE A 68 -4.92 -17.75 -5.46
C PHE A 68 -5.52 -17.69 -4.05
N LEU A 69 -4.91 -16.96 -3.13
CA LEU A 69 -5.38 -16.82 -1.76
C LEU A 69 -6.80 -16.26 -1.71
N SER A 70 -7.61 -16.75 -0.79
CA SER A 70 -8.95 -16.18 -0.53
C SER A 70 -8.83 -14.74 0.00
N VAL A 71 -9.92 -13.99 -0.06
CA VAL A 71 -9.99 -12.62 0.47
C VAL A 71 -9.66 -12.60 1.97
N LYS A 72 -10.13 -13.61 2.71
CA LYS A 72 -9.86 -13.77 4.14
C LYS A 72 -8.37 -14.03 4.42
N GLU A 73 -7.74 -14.92 3.66
CA GLU A 73 -6.30 -15.20 3.82
C GLU A 73 -5.46 -13.97 3.49
N ILE A 74 -5.82 -13.20 2.46
CA ILE A 74 -5.14 -11.95 2.14
C ILE A 74 -5.29 -10.94 3.28
N ALA A 75 -6.49 -10.78 3.83
CA ALA A 75 -6.72 -9.88 4.96
C ALA A 75 -5.79 -10.22 6.14
N ILE A 76 -5.69 -11.51 6.50
CA ILE A 76 -4.78 -11.99 7.55
C ILE A 76 -3.31 -11.72 7.19
N GLN A 77 -2.90 -11.97 5.94
CA GLN A 77 -1.52 -11.76 5.50
C GLN A 77 -1.08 -10.30 5.54
N VAL A 78 -2.01 -9.38 5.32
CA VAL A 78 -1.71 -7.95 5.41
C VAL A 78 -1.97 -7.35 6.79
N GLY A 79 -2.22 -8.19 7.81
CA GLY A 79 -2.40 -7.75 9.21
C GLY A 79 -3.75 -7.09 9.51
N VAL A 80 -4.81 -7.48 8.79
CA VAL A 80 -6.18 -7.06 9.07
C VAL A 80 -7.00 -8.27 9.47
N ASN A 81 -7.27 -8.41 10.77
CA ASN A 81 -7.96 -9.59 11.31
C ASN A 81 -9.48 -9.61 11.02
N ASP A 82 -10.08 -8.46 10.78
CA ASP A 82 -11.51 -8.33 10.45
C ASP A 82 -11.67 -8.19 8.92
N GLU A 83 -12.22 -9.24 8.30
CA GLU A 83 -12.47 -9.27 6.86
C GLU A 83 -13.44 -8.17 6.41
N SER A 84 -14.43 -7.81 7.22
CA SER A 84 -15.39 -6.76 6.88
C SER A 84 -14.70 -5.38 6.83
N HIS A 85 -13.81 -5.13 7.79
CA HIS A 85 -12.95 -3.94 7.80
C HIS A 85 -12.03 -3.92 6.58
N PHE A 86 -11.38 -5.04 6.28
CA PHE A 86 -10.52 -5.17 5.11
C PHE A 86 -11.26 -4.86 3.80
N VAL A 87 -12.43 -5.48 3.58
CA VAL A 87 -13.25 -5.27 2.37
C VAL A 87 -13.66 -3.81 2.22
N ARG A 88 -14.06 -3.16 3.31
CA ARG A 88 -14.43 -1.74 3.32
C ARG A 88 -13.25 -0.83 3.01
N ASP A 89 -12.10 -1.07 3.63
CA ASP A 89 -10.89 -0.28 3.44
C ASP A 89 -10.35 -0.45 2.00
N PHE A 90 -10.36 -1.66 1.47
CA PHE A 90 -9.96 -1.95 0.10
C PHE A 90 -10.90 -1.27 -0.91
N LYS A 91 -12.22 -1.38 -0.71
CA LYS A 91 -13.21 -0.70 -1.56
C LYS A 91 -13.08 0.82 -1.50
N SER A 92 -12.80 1.39 -0.32
CA SER A 92 -12.56 2.82 -0.16
C SER A 92 -11.31 3.28 -0.90
N THR A 93 -10.29 2.41 -0.98
CA THR A 93 -9.00 2.72 -1.62
C THR A 93 -9.05 2.56 -3.13
N TYR A 94 -9.66 1.49 -3.64
CA TYR A 94 -9.62 1.13 -5.06
C TYR A 94 -10.97 1.25 -5.79
N GLY A 95 -12.06 1.55 -5.09
CA GLY A 95 -13.39 1.69 -5.67
C GLY A 95 -14.17 0.37 -5.83
N PHE A 96 -13.51 -0.78 -5.72
CA PHE A 96 -14.09 -2.12 -5.88
C PHE A 96 -13.85 -2.98 -4.65
N SER A 97 -14.74 -3.95 -4.39
CA SER A 97 -14.44 -4.98 -3.39
C SER A 97 -13.26 -5.85 -3.86
N PRO A 98 -12.50 -6.50 -2.95
CA PRO A 98 -11.37 -7.36 -3.32
C PRO A 98 -11.75 -8.45 -4.33
N ALA A 99 -12.90 -9.09 -4.15
CA ALA A 99 -13.38 -10.14 -5.05
C ALA A 99 -13.67 -9.61 -6.46
N LEU A 100 -14.34 -8.44 -6.55
CA LEU A 100 -14.64 -7.79 -7.82
C LEU A 100 -13.36 -7.30 -8.50
N TYR A 101 -12.43 -6.75 -7.74
CA TYR A 101 -11.11 -6.34 -8.24
C TYR A 101 -10.38 -7.52 -8.91
N ARG A 102 -10.32 -8.67 -8.24
CA ARG A 102 -9.69 -9.88 -8.77
C ARG A 102 -10.35 -10.36 -10.06
N SER A 103 -11.68 -10.36 -10.14
CA SER A 103 -12.39 -10.79 -11.34
C SER A 103 -12.09 -9.88 -12.53
N HIS A 104 -12.07 -8.56 -12.33
CA HIS A 104 -11.69 -7.59 -13.36
C HIS A 104 -10.24 -7.73 -13.81
N TYR A 105 -9.32 -7.95 -12.88
CA TYR A 105 -7.90 -8.12 -13.20
C TYR A 105 -7.67 -9.38 -14.06
N LYS A 106 -8.28 -10.51 -13.68
CA LYS A 106 -8.18 -11.78 -14.44
C LYS A 106 -8.85 -11.70 -15.82
N SER A 107 -9.94 -10.95 -15.93
CA SER A 107 -10.65 -10.76 -17.20
C SER A 107 -9.83 -9.91 -18.20
N ASN A 108 -9.09 -8.93 -17.72
CA ASN A 108 -8.25 -8.08 -18.57
C ASN A 108 -6.88 -8.70 -18.89
N GLY A 109 -6.46 -9.71 -18.13
CA GLY A 109 -5.20 -10.44 -18.35
C GLY A 109 -5.29 -11.58 -19.37
N ASN A 110 -6.48 -12.07 -19.66
CA ASN A 110 -6.75 -13.01 -20.76
C ASN A 110 -7.40 -12.22 -21.90
N GLY A 111 -6.62 -11.85 -22.91
CA GLY A 111 -7.11 -11.21 -24.12
C GLY A 111 -8.20 -12.08 -24.79
N GLY A 112 -9.43 -11.72 -24.58
CA GLY A 112 -10.63 -12.30 -25.15
C GLY A 112 -11.75 -11.28 -25.07
N GLU A 113 -12.02 -10.64 -26.20
CA GLU A 113 -13.20 -9.81 -26.41
C GLU A 113 -14.46 -10.63 -26.11
N ASN A 114 -15.19 -10.29 -25.06
CA ASN A 114 -16.62 -10.50 -25.04
C ASN A 114 -17.26 -9.39 -24.18
N GLY A 115 -17.96 -8.52 -24.90
CA GLY A 115 -18.73 -7.44 -24.32
C GLY A 115 -19.83 -7.97 -23.41
N HIS A 116 -19.88 -7.46 -22.21
CA HIS A 116 -21.12 -7.38 -21.47
C HIS A 116 -21.20 -6.05 -20.74
N ASN A 117 -22.23 -5.33 -21.13
CA ASN A 117 -22.67 -4.04 -20.66
C ASN A 117 -22.89 -4.08 -19.13
N GLY A 118 -22.07 -3.36 -18.38
CA GLY A 118 -22.20 -3.20 -16.92
C GLY A 118 -21.80 -1.77 -16.54
N ASN A 119 -22.77 -0.88 -16.53
CA ASN A 119 -22.67 0.49 -15.99
C ASN A 119 -22.06 0.48 -14.59
N GLY A 120 -20.85 1.01 -14.44
CA GLY A 120 -20.20 1.14 -13.14
C GLY A 120 -18.72 1.41 -13.22
N ARG A 121 -18.27 2.31 -14.12
CA ARG A 121 -16.93 2.90 -14.01
C ARG A 121 -16.88 3.86 -12.82
N ALA A 122 -16.76 3.33 -11.62
CA ALA A 122 -16.26 4.12 -10.51
C ALA A 122 -14.74 4.33 -10.76
N LYS A 123 -14.38 5.48 -11.29
CA LYS A 123 -12.97 5.95 -11.25
C LYS A 123 -12.59 6.00 -9.78
N PRO A 124 -11.46 5.40 -9.36
CA PRO A 124 -10.96 5.59 -8.00
C PRO A 124 -10.86 7.09 -7.75
N ALA A 125 -11.34 7.53 -6.59
CA ALA A 125 -11.39 8.94 -6.26
C ALA A 125 -9.99 9.55 -6.50
N ALA A 126 -9.91 10.61 -7.27
CA ALA A 126 -8.64 11.23 -7.71
C ALA A 126 -7.68 11.54 -6.55
N LYS A 127 -8.23 11.81 -5.34
CA LYS A 127 -7.47 11.96 -4.10
C LYS A 127 -6.71 10.70 -3.67
N VAL A 128 -7.26 9.51 -3.91
CA VAL A 128 -6.62 8.24 -3.52
C VAL A 128 -5.52 7.90 -4.51
N GLN A 129 -5.73 8.12 -5.80
CA GLN A 129 -4.69 7.97 -6.82
C GLN A 129 -3.51 8.93 -6.60
N GLN A 130 -3.79 10.16 -6.18
CA GLN A 130 -2.75 11.14 -5.86
C GLN A 130 -1.95 10.74 -4.60
N GLN A 131 -2.62 10.16 -3.58
CA GLN A 131 -1.96 9.64 -2.39
C GLN A 131 -1.16 8.37 -2.66
N LEU A 132 -1.67 7.46 -3.49
CA LEU A 132 -0.94 6.27 -3.93
C LEU A 132 0.27 6.64 -4.80
N ALA A 133 0.15 7.64 -5.67
CA ALA A 133 1.28 8.14 -6.45
C ALA A 133 2.36 8.79 -5.56
N LEU A 134 1.97 9.42 -4.45
CA LEU A 134 2.91 9.95 -3.46
C LEU A 134 3.65 8.83 -2.73
N VAL A 135 2.92 7.78 -2.32
CA VAL A 135 3.48 6.57 -1.72
C VAL A 135 4.38 5.84 -2.70
N ALA A 136 3.97 5.69 -3.96
CA ALA A 136 4.77 5.07 -5.02
C ALA A 136 6.02 5.89 -5.36
N LYS A 137 5.93 7.22 -5.45
CA LYS A 137 7.12 8.07 -5.65
C LYS A 137 8.16 7.95 -4.53
N GLN A 138 7.72 7.71 -3.30
CA GLN A 138 8.62 7.44 -2.18
C GLN A 138 9.16 6.00 -2.19
N SER A 139 8.53 5.09 -2.96
CA SER A 139 8.93 3.68 -3.09
C SER A 139 10.01 3.45 -4.17
N VAL A 140 10.17 4.34 -5.12
CA VAL A 140 10.97 4.12 -6.35
C VAL A 140 12.41 4.64 -6.25
N LEU A 141 12.87 5.16 -5.10
CA LEU A 141 14.19 5.77 -4.99
C LEU A 141 15.16 5.10 -4.02
N PRO A 142 15.51 3.78 -4.13
CA PRO A 142 16.93 3.51 -4.26
C PRO A 142 17.36 2.38 -5.20
N SER A 143 16.45 1.58 -5.77
CA SER A 143 16.90 0.42 -6.56
C SER A 143 17.19 0.69 -8.03
N LEU A 144 16.56 1.69 -8.67
CA LEU A 144 16.79 1.95 -10.09
C LEU A 144 18.08 2.76 -10.37
N HIS A 145 18.52 3.58 -9.42
CA HIS A 145 19.77 4.35 -9.61
C HIS A 145 21.02 3.47 -9.51
N LEU A 146 20.97 2.38 -8.76
CA LEU A 146 22.13 1.45 -8.66
C LEU A 146 22.28 0.59 -9.93
N PHE A 147 21.17 0.25 -10.60
CA PHE A 147 21.21 -0.55 -11.82
C PHE A 147 21.72 0.23 -13.04
N ILE A 148 21.43 1.54 -13.13
CA ILE A 148 21.89 2.39 -14.23
C ILE A 148 23.37 2.73 -14.06
N TYR A 149 23.88 2.88 -12.83
CA TYR A 149 25.30 3.17 -12.60
C TYR A 149 26.22 1.96 -12.84
N VAL A 150 25.73 0.74 -12.56
CA VAL A 150 26.50 -0.48 -12.82
C VAL A 150 26.57 -0.80 -14.32
N PHE A 151 25.52 -0.47 -15.09
CA PHE A 151 25.54 -0.72 -16.55
C PHE A 151 26.31 0.34 -17.36
N ALA A 152 26.41 1.56 -16.84
CA ALA A 152 27.16 2.63 -17.51
C ALA A 152 28.68 2.57 -17.26
N SER A 153 29.16 1.73 -16.33
CA SER A 153 30.58 1.54 -16.06
C SER A 153 31.17 0.31 -16.76
N LEU A 154 30.41 -0.39 -17.61
CA LEU A 154 30.85 -1.61 -18.30
C LEU A 154 30.84 -1.45 -19.83
N ILE A 155 30.72 -0.22 -20.35
CA ILE A 155 30.97 0.16 -21.74
C ILE A 155 32.05 1.27 -21.76
#